data_d6f8d7f36d009447d8c0cd6cd2420a2c
#
_entry.id   d6f8d7f36d009447d8c0cd6cd2420a2c
#
_cell.length_a   1.000
_cell.length_b   1.000
_cell.length_c   1.000
_cell.angle_alpha   90.00
_cell.angle_beta   90.00
_cell.angle_gamma   90.00
#
_symmetry.space_group_name_H-M   'P 1'
#
loop_
_entity.id
_entity.type
_entity.pdbx_description
1 polymer ?
#
loop_
_entity_poly.entity_id
_entity_poly.type
_entity_poly.pdbx_seq_one_letter_code
_entity_poly.pdbx_strand_id
1 'polypeptide(L)'
;MTDPKPEQVPRPGARGGAGHGASVRHRTARTEPDADSRGGRDGRTRLLDTAERMLDEEGIDGPSARAIAAASGHGNTAAVLYHFGNREGLVEAVLTRRSAEVEARREAAVDELLAAGDADARGALRALVGPLVEMLATVEGRRFLRVLHQGTTHPAYFSKMAWDAAPQVARLAPFIIPALLHLSPERRAQRAHAMLVCAVTLLATQARLIDTPTPPRPVLPPEQFLDDLLDILFGLLAA
;
A
#
# COMPACT_ATOMS: atom_id res chain seq x y z
N MET A 1 14.43 12.82 61.42
CA MET A 1 14.90 12.12 62.61
C MET A 1 14.09 10.82 62.64
N THR A 2 14.55 9.82 62.09
CA THR A 2 15.48 8.79 62.49
C THR A 2 15.91 7.98 61.28
N ASP A 3 17.20 7.79 61.22
CA ASP A 3 17.98 7.13 60.20
C ASP A 3 18.06 5.62 60.39
N PRO A 4 18.70 4.92 59.51
CA PRO A 4 18.42 3.53 59.11
C PRO A 4 19.27 2.48 59.86
N LYS A 5 19.05 1.21 59.55
CA LYS A 5 19.96 0.13 59.95
C LYS A 5 20.28 -0.82 58.81
N PRO A 6 21.54 -1.24 58.70
CA PRO A 6 22.09 -1.90 57.53
C PRO A 6 22.15 -3.43 57.59
N GLU A 7 22.18 -4.05 56.41
CA GLU A 7 23.13 -5.03 55.91
C GLU A 7 23.56 -6.26 56.79
N GLN A 8 23.37 -7.45 56.25
CA GLN A 8 24.29 -8.56 56.49
C GLN A 8 24.47 -9.43 55.25
N VAL A 9 25.67 -9.45 54.74
CA VAL A 9 26.27 -10.40 53.78
C VAL A 9 26.86 -11.58 54.56
N PRO A 10 26.82 -12.81 54.07
CA PRO A 10 27.85 -13.77 54.36
C PRO A 10 28.60 -14.24 53.08
N ARG A 11 29.89 -14.37 53.25
CA ARG A 11 30.92 -14.88 52.36
C ARG A 11 31.21 -16.38 52.62
N PRO A 12 32.18 -17.01 51.91
CA PRO A 12 31.96 -18.17 51.06
C PRO A 12 32.63 -19.45 51.66
N GLY A 13 32.24 -20.61 51.17
CA GLY A 13 32.88 -21.86 51.44
C GLY A 13 33.31 -22.61 50.20
N ALA A 14 34.61 -22.83 50.07
CA ALA A 14 35.26 -23.56 48.99
C ALA A 14 35.44 -25.06 49.34
N ARG A 15 35.65 -25.83 48.27
CA ARG A 15 36.30 -27.15 48.03
C ARG A 15 35.35 -28.10 47.33
N GLY A 16 35.63 -28.76 46.21
CA GLY A 16 36.85 -29.25 45.58
C GLY A 16 36.49 -30.61 44.98
N GLY A 17 36.95 -30.92 43.76
CA GLY A 17 36.89 -32.32 43.31
C GLY A 17 36.70 -32.47 41.79
N ALA A 18 37.77 -32.64 41.14
CA ALA A 18 38.22 -33.27 39.90
C ALA A 18 37.25 -34.05 38.99
N GLY A 19 37.33 -33.74 37.69
CA GLY A 19 37.62 -34.71 36.65
C GLY A 19 36.43 -35.28 35.85
N HIS A 20 36.29 -34.92 34.63
CA HIS A 20 36.46 -35.76 33.43
C HIS A 20 36.05 -34.99 32.19
N GLY A 21 36.91 -34.96 31.22
CA GLY A 21 36.68 -34.30 29.91
C GLY A 21 35.57 -35.00 29.10
N ALA A 22 34.67 -34.20 28.59
CA ALA A 22 33.81 -34.58 27.51
C ALA A 22 33.80 -33.44 26.51
N SER A 23 34.39 -33.68 25.36
CA SER A 23 34.42 -32.85 24.15
C SER A 23 33.00 -32.47 23.74
N VAL A 24 32.63 -31.24 24.02
CA VAL A 24 31.36 -30.66 23.48
C VAL A 24 31.66 -30.21 22.08
N ARG A 25 31.28 -31.03 21.11
CA ARG A 25 31.18 -30.63 19.71
C ARG A 25 30.15 -29.48 19.61
N HIS A 26 30.57 -28.28 19.29
CA HIS A 26 29.70 -27.17 18.86
C HIS A 26 28.97 -27.62 17.61
N ARG A 27 27.75 -28.12 17.80
CA ARG A 27 26.77 -28.26 16.77
C ARG A 27 26.22 -26.84 16.55
N THR A 28 26.70 -26.10 15.56
CA THR A 28 26.06 -24.90 15.04
C THR A 28 24.66 -25.31 14.58
N ALA A 29 23.68 -25.07 15.43
CA ALA A 29 22.28 -25.15 15.04
C ALA A 29 22.05 -24.07 13.97
N ARG A 30 22.06 -24.49 12.71
CA ARG A 30 21.50 -23.72 11.62
C ARG A 30 20.02 -23.63 11.90
N THR A 31 19.57 -22.48 12.43
CA THR A 31 18.15 -22.18 12.65
C THR A 31 17.52 -22.12 11.27
N GLU A 32 16.88 -23.19 10.85
CA GLU A 32 16.00 -23.14 9.67
C GLU A 32 14.86 -22.17 10.02
N PRO A 33 14.50 -21.25 9.08
CA PRO A 33 13.39 -20.35 9.33
C PRO A 33 12.11 -21.17 9.45
N ASP A 34 11.42 -20.97 10.56
CA ASP A 34 10.23 -21.65 11.06
C ASP A 34 9.22 -21.97 9.96
N ALA A 35 8.84 -23.23 9.82
CA ALA A 35 7.77 -23.67 8.91
C ALA A 35 6.43 -22.99 9.23
N ASP A 36 6.21 -22.62 10.49
CA ASP A 36 5.04 -21.89 10.98
C ASP A 36 4.98 -20.45 10.44
N SER A 37 6.12 -19.79 10.27
CA SER A 37 6.20 -18.45 9.68
C SER A 37 5.92 -18.42 8.17
N ARG A 38 6.15 -19.51 7.45
CA ARG A 38 5.79 -19.65 6.03
C ARG A 38 4.29 -19.90 5.86
N GLY A 39 3.71 -20.81 6.64
CA GLY A 39 2.27 -21.09 6.63
C GLY A 39 1.42 -19.87 6.98
N GLY A 40 1.86 -19.06 7.94
CA GLY A 40 1.20 -17.80 8.30
C GLY A 40 1.26 -16.73 7.21
N ARG A 41 2.42 -16.59 6.52
CA ARG A 41 2.56 -15.67 5.38
C ARG A 41 1.70 -16.10 4.20
N ASP A 42 1.68 -17.38 3.86
CA ASP A 42 0.83 -17.91 2.81
C ASP A 42 -0.65 -17.72 3.11
N GLY A 43 -1.08 -17.92 4.35
CA GLY A 43 -2.45 -17.68 4.81
C GLY A 43 -2.85 -16.20 4.68
N ARG A 44 -1.98 -15.29 5.11
CA ARG A 44 -2.20 -13.85 4.99
C ARG A 44 -2.32 -13.40 3.53
N THR A 45 -1.45 -13.90 2.66
CA THR A 45 -1.45 -13.58 1.22
C THR A 45 -2.73 -14.08 0.57
N ARG A 46 -3.16 -15.31 0.83
CA ARG A 46 -4.44 -15.85 0.29
C ARG A 46 -5.65 -15.04 0.73
N LEU A 47 -5.67 -14.57 2.00
CA LEU A 47 -6.74 -13.68 2.48
C LEU A 47 -6.77 -12.37 1.70
N LEU A 48 -5.62 -11.73 1.47
CA LEU A 48 -5.52 -10.48 0.71
C LEU A 48 -5.94 -10.66 -0.75
N ASP A 49 -5.49 -11.71 -1.43
CA ASP A 49 -5.85 -11.97 -2.83
C ASP A 49 -7.35 -12.26 -2.99
N THR A 50 -7.90 -13.04 -2.05
CA THR A 50 -9.34 -13.33 -2.03
C THR A 50 -10.16 -12.08 -1.73
N ALA A 51 -9.73 -11.27 -0.75
CA ALA A 51 -10.39 -10.03 -0.40
C ALA A 51 -10.37 -9.04 -1.58
N GLU A 52 -9.21 -8.83 -2.22
CA GLU A 52 -9.08 -7.94 -3.38
C GLU A 52 -10.03 -8.34 -4.51
N ARG A 53 -10.16 -9.64 -4.81
CA ARG A 53 -11.08 -10.12 -5.82
C ARG A 53 -12.55 -9.89 -5.43
N MET A 54 -12.94 -10.24 -4.21
CA MET A 54 -14.32 -10.08 -3.75
C MET A 54 -14.71 -8.61 -3.62
N LEU A 55 -13.81 -7.73 -3.17
CA LEU A 55 -14.04 -6.28 -3.13
C LEU A 55 -14.25 -5.69 -4.54
N ASP A 56 -13.55 -6.21 -5.54
CA ASP A 56 -13.75 -5.80 -6.93
C ASP A 56 -15.09 -6.27 -7.50
N GLU A 57 -15.48 -7.52 -7.22
CA GLU A 57 -16.69 -8.15 -7.74
C GLU A 57 -17.99 -7.67 -7.04
N GLU A 58 -17.95 -7.52 -5.72
CA GLU A 58 -19.13 -7.27 -4.86
C GLU A 58 -19.19 -5.83 -4.32
N GLY A 59 -18.13 -5.05 -4.55
CA GLY A 59 -17.97 -3.70 -3.98
C GLY A 59 -17.30 -3.69 -2.62
N ILE A 60 -16.80 -2.49 -2.23
CA ILE A 60 -15.99 -2.33 -1.01
C ILE A 60 -16.76 -2.67 0.28
N ASP A 61 -18.09 -2.59 0.27
CA ASP A 61 -18.97 -2.92 1.40
C ASP A 61 -19.57 -4.32 1.30
N GLY A 62 -19.49 -4.98 0.13
CA GLY A 62 -20.17 -6.23 -0.17
C GLY A 62 -19.72 -7.41 0.71
N PRO A 63 -18.46 -7.85 0.62
CA PRO A 63 -18.04 -9.10 1.24
C PRO A 63 -17.83 -8.96 2.74
N SER A 64 -18.39 -9.89 3.53
CA SER A 64 -18.13 -9.97 4.96
C SER A 64 -16.77 -10.63 5.25
N ALA A 65 -16.17 -10.35 6.44
CA ALA A 65 -14.96 -11.02 6.89
C ALA A 65 -15.10 -12.56 6.89
N ARG A 66 -16.31 -13.07 7.21
CA ARG A 66 -16.61 -14.50 7.19
C ARG A 66 -16.62 -15.06 5.76
N ALA A 67 -17.21 -14.35 4.81
CA ALA A 67 -17.23 -14.77 3.41
C ALA A 67 -15.81 -14.81 2.83
N ILE A 68 -15.00 -13.79 3.10
CA ILE A 68 -13.60 -13.73 2.66
C ILE A 68 -12.78 -14.88 3.28
N ALA A 69 -12.91 -15.13 4.59
CA ALA A 69 -12.24 -16.22 5.27
C ALA A 69 -12.59 -17.59 4.64
N ALA A 70 -13.89 -17.84 4.44
CA ALA A 70 -14.36 -19.09 3.81
C ALA A 70 -13.82 -19.24 2.39
N ALA A 71 -13.91 -18.19 1.57
CA ALA A 71 -13.45 -18.21 0.17
C ALA A 71 -11.92 -18.35 0.03
N SER A 72 -11.14 -17.93 1.04
CA SER A 72 -9.68 -18.09 1.08
C SER A 72 -9.21 -19.44 1.64
N GLY A 73 -10.13 -20.34 1.96
CA GLY A 73 -9.83 -21.67 2.52
C GLY A 73 -9.62 -21.67 4.04
N HIS A 74 -9.97 -20.60 4.75
CA HIS A 74 -9.96 -20.56 6.21
C HIS A 74 -11.34 -20.92 6.76
N GLY A 75 -11.39 -21.84 7.72
CA GLY A 75 -12.66 -22.38 8.26
C GLY A 75 -13.48 -21.37 9.07
N ASN A 76 -12.89 -20.25 9.50
CA ASN A 76 -13.55 -19.25 10.33
C ASN A 76 -12.88 -17.86 10.18
N THR A 77 -13.48 -16.84 10.83
CA THR A 77 -12.95 -15.47 10.83
C THR A 77 -11.71 -15.26 11.70
N ALA A 78 -11.26 -16.26 12.46
CA ALA A 78 -10.12 -16.12 13.37
C ALA A 78 -8.85 -15.68 12.62
N ALA A 79 -8.65 -16.16 11.39
CA ALA A 79 -7.52 -15.75 10.56
C ALA A 79 -7.59 -14.26 10.17
N VAL A 80 -8.79 -13.73 9.86
CA VAL A 80 -8.96 -12.30 9.57
C VAL A 80 -8.69 -11.46 10.83
N LEU A 81 -9.23 -11.89 11.99
CA LEU A 81 -8.98 -11.20 13.26
C LEU A 81 -7.51 -11.23 13.63
N TYR A 82 -6.84 -12.37 13.46
CA TYR A 82 -5.43 -12.54 13.78
C TYR A 82 -4.51 -11.66 12.92
N HIS A 83 -4.75 -11.62 11.59
CA HIS A 83 -3.86 -10.91 10.66
C HIS A 83 -4.20 -9.43 10.49
N PHE A 84 -5.46 -9.03 10.68
CA PHE A 84 -5.94 -7.71 10.29
C PHE A 84 -6.81 -7.02 11.36
N GLY A 85 -7.11 -7.69 12.48
CA GLY A 85 -7.93 -7.16 13.57
C GLY A 85 -9.44 -7.17 13.27
N ASN A 86 -9.84 -6.67 12.12
CA ASN A 86 -11.24 -6.63 11.68
C ASN A 86 -11.33 -6.59 10.14
N ARG A 87 -12.55 -6.44 9.61
CA ARG A 87 -12.80 -6.34 8.17
C ARG A 87 -12.19 -5.07 7.57
N GLU A 88 -12.34 -3.96 8.26
CA GLU A 88 -11.81 -2.65 7.84
C GLU A 88 -10.28 -2.71 7.73
N GLY A 89 -9.59 -3.31 8.69
CA GLY A 89 -8.15 -3.54 8.64
C GLY A 89 -7.72 -4.46 7.48
N LEU A 90 -8.55 -5.43 7.10
CA LEU A 90 -8.31 -6.25 5.91
C LEU A 90 -8.42 -5.42 4.63
N VAL A 91 -9.45 -4.57 4.48
CA VAL A 91 -9.61 -3.67 3.33
C VAL A 91 -8.43 -2.69 3.24
N GLU A 92 -8.04 -2.08 4.36
CA GLU A 92 -6.87 -1.20 4.44
C GLU A 92 -5.59 -1.92 4.00
N ALA A 93 -5.41 -3.17 4.43
CA ALA A 93 -4.25 -3.97 4.06
C ALA A 93 -4.23 -4.33 2.56
N VAL A 94 -5.40 -4.55 1.93
CA VAL A 94 -5.52 -4.73 0.47
C VAL A 94 -5.07 -3.47 -0.25
N LEU A 95 -5.60 -2.30 0.14
CA LEU A 95 -5.24 -1.01 -0.46
C LEU A 95 -3.74 -0.70 -0.27
N THR A 96 -3.21 -0.89 0.94
CA THR A 96 -1.81 -0.59 1.27
C THR A 96 -0.82 -1.50 0.52
N ARG A 97 -1.14 -2.79 0.36
CA ARG A 97 -0.24 -3.75 -0.30
C ARG A 97 0.12 -3.30 -1.71
N ARG A 98 -0.87 -2.94 -2.50
CA ARG A 98 -0.67 -2.52 -3.89
C ARG A 98 -0.13 -1.09 -4.00
N SER A 99 -0.49 -0.23 -3.05
CA SER A 99 0.07 1.12 -2.99
C SER A 99 1.59 1.09 -2.83
N ALA A 100 2.15 0.13 -2.08
CA ALA A 100 3.61 -0.01 -1.95
C ALA A 100 4.30 -0.34 -3.28
N GLU A 101 3.68 -1.16 -4.14
CA GLU A 101 4.19 -1.45 -5.48
C GLU A 101 4.18 -0.20 -6.37
N VAL A 102 3.11 0.59 -6.29
CA VAL A 102 2.98 1.86 -7.03
C VAL A 102 4.01 2.88 -6.52
N GLU A 103 4.19 3.01 -5.20
CA GLU A 103 5.17 3.94 -4.62
C GLU A 103 6.62 3.61 -5.03
N ALA A 104 7.01 2.34 -5.08
CA ALA A 104 8.34 1.95 -5.53
C ALA A 104 8.60 2.36 -7.00
N ARG A 105 7.60 2.20 -7.89
CA ARG A 105 7.71 2.65 -9.28
C ARG A 105 7.69 4.17 -9.39
N ARG A 106 6.89 4.83 -8.55
CA ARG A 106 6.82 6.29 -8.49
C ARG A 106 8.15 6.89 -8.03
N GLU A 107 8.83 6.27 -7.07
CA GLU A 107 10.16 6.69 -6.63
C GLU A 107 11.15 6.67 -7.79
N ALA A 108 11.21 5.59 -8.57
CA ALA A 108 12.08 5.49 -9.72
C ALA A 108 11.76 6.56 -10.79
N ALA A 109 10.47 6.77 -11.10
CA ALA A 109 10.05 7.79 -12.07
C ALA A 109 10.38 9.23 -11.62
N VAL A 110 10.28 9.49 -10.31
CA VAL A 110 10.65 10.80 -9.74
C VAL A 110 12.17 11.00 -9.76
N ASP A 111 12.95 9.96 -9.45
CA ASP A 111 14.41 10.03 -9.50
C ASP A 111 14.91 10.30 -10.92
N GLU A 112 14.32 9.64 -11.92
CA GLU A 112 14.63 9.86 -13.33
C GLU A 112 14.29 11.29 -13.78
N LEU A 113 13.09 11.76 -13.45
CA LEU A 113 12.66 13.14 -13.76
C LEU A 113 13.59 14.19 -13.17
N LEU A 114 13.97 14.03 -11.89
CA LEU A 114 14.85 14.99 -11.22
C LEU A 114 16.28 14.93 -11.74
N ALA A 115 16.76 13.76 -12.14
CA ALA A 115 18.10 13.59 -12.72
C ALA A 115 18.21 14.22 -14.13
N ALA A 116 17.12 14.29 -14.91
CA ALA A 116 17.09 14.93 -16.20
C ALA A 116 17.28 16.46 -16.13
N GLY A 117 16.91 17.10 -15.02
CA GLY A 117 17.18 18.51 -14.76
C GLY A 117 16.23 19.50 -15.47
N ASP A 118 15.23 19.03 -16.20
CA ASP A 118 14.22 19.80 -16.94
C ASP A 118 12.79 19.55 -16.44
N ALA A 119 12.68 19.19 -15.15
CA ALA A 119 11.42 18.85 -14.52
C ALA A 119 10.42 20.03 -14.58
N ASP A 120 9.23 19.75 -15.10
CA ASP A 120 8.10 20.66 -15.17
C ASP A 120 6.83 20.07 -14.55
N ALA A 121 5.73 20.81 -14.54
CA ALA A 121 4.47 20.36 -13.96
C ALA A 121 3.90 19.12 -14.71
N ARG A 122 4.06 19.02 -16.03
CA ARG A 122 3.58 17.87 -16.80
C ARG A 122 4.40 16.62 -16.53
N GLY A 123 5.73 16.74 -16.45
CA GLY A 123 6.63 15.68 -16.05
C GLY A 123 6.36 15.20 -14.64
N ALA A 124 6.10 16.13 -13.70
CA ALA A 124 5.72 15.81 -12.34
C ALA A 124 4.39 15.04 -12.28
N LEU A 125 3.38 15.42 -13.04
CA LEU A 125 2.12 14.66 -13.14
C LEU A 125 2.35 13.29 -13.76
N ARG A 126 3.19 13.17 -14.80
CA ARG A 126 3.54 11.89 -15.42
C ARG A 126 4.21 10.95 -14.43
N ALA A 127 5.18 11.43 -13.64
CA ALA A 127 5.83 10.63 -12.61
C ALA A 127 4.86 10.21 -11.50
N LEU A 128 3.83 11.01 -11.22
CA LEU A 128 2.81 10.73 -10.21
C LEU A 128 1.81 9.66 -10.67
N VAL A 129 1.28 9.75 -11.89
CA VAL A 129 0.19 8.89 -12.38
C VAL A 129 0.64 7.75 -13.29
N GLY A 130 1.80 7.85 -13.94
CA GLY A 130 2.34 6.83 -14.84
C GLY A 130 2.40 5.44 -14.21
N PRO A 131 2.93 5.26 -12.98
CA PRO A 131 2.92 3.99 -12.27
C PRO A 131 1.53 3.37 -12.07
N LEU A 132 0.48 4.19 -11.95
CA LEU A 132 -0.90 3.70 -11.89
C LEU A 132 -1.39 3.25 -13.27
N VAL A 133 -0.99 3.94 -14.35
CA VAL A 133 -1.31 3.51 -15.73
C VAL A 133 -0.66 2.16 -16.05
N GLU A 134 0.57 1.93 -15.59
CA GLU A 134 1.25 0.64 -15.75
C GLU A 134 0.47 -0.52 -15.10
N MET A 135 -0.29 -0.27 -14.03
CA MET A 135 -1.14 -1.29 -13.39
C MET A 135 -2.24 -1.80 -14.33
N LEU A 136 -2.60 -1.08 -15.39
CA LEU A 136 -3.57 -1.55 -16.39
C LEU A 136 -3.08 -2.78 -17.17
N ALA A 137 -1.78 -3.05 -17.20
CA ALA A 137 -1.20 -4.17 -17.93
C ALA A 137 -1.58 -5.56 -17.37
N THR A 138 -1.90 -5.66 -16.08
CA THR A 138 -2.21 -6.94 -15.42
C THR A 138 -3.65 -6.99 -14.91
N VAL A 139 -4.21 -8.20 -14.81
CA VAL A 139 -5.57 -8.41 -14.24
C VAL A 139 -5.62 -7.93 -12.79
N GLU A 140 -4.60 -8.25 -12.01
CA GLU A 140 -4.48 -7.86 -10.61
C GLU A 140 -4.37 -6.33 -10.47
N GLY A 141 -3.57 -5.69 -11.33
CA GLY A 141 -3.43 -4.23 -11.34
C GLY A 141 -4.74 -3.54 -11.68
N ARG A 142 -5.48 -4.01 -12.69
CA ARG A 142 -6.80 -3.48 -13.05
C ARG A 142 -7.82 -3.66 -11.93
N ARG A 143 -7.80 -4.82 -11.26
CA ARG A 143 -8.62 -5.09 -10.07
C ARG A 143 -8.31 -4.09 -8.96
N PHE A 144 -7.03 -3.90 -8.65
CA PHE A 144 -6.59 -2.92 -7.67
C PHE A 144 -7.09 -1.51 -8.00
N LEU A 145 -6.98 -1.05 -9.25
CA LEU A 145 -7.45 0.29 -9.64
C LEU A 145 -8.95 0.48 -9.40
N ARG A 146 -9.75 -0.56 -9.59
CA ARG A 146 -11.20 -0.51 -9.31
C ARG A 146 -11.50 -0.48 -7.81
N VAL A 147 -10.76 -1.26 -7.00
CA VAL A 147 -10.87 -1.23 -5.53
C VAL A 147 -10.35 0.10 -4.97
N LEU A 148 -9.25 0.62 -5.52
CA LEU A 148 -8.69 1.93 -5.18
C LEU A 148 -9.71 3.06 -5.40
N HIS A 149 -10.40 3.07 -6.54
CA HIS A 149 -11.46 4.03 -6.83
C HIS A 149 -12.57 3.97 -5.78
N GLN A 150 -13.00 2.78 -5.39
CA GLN A 150 -14.02 2.61 -4.35
C GLN A 150 -13.53 3.15 -3.00
N GLY A 151 -12.28 2.85 -2.60
CA GLY A 151 -11.68 3.37 -1.38
C GLY A 151 -11.52 4.91 -1.38
N THR A 152 -11.16 5.49 -2.54
CA THR A 152 -10.98 6.94 -2.69
C THR A 152 -12.28 7.73 -2.52
N THR A 153 -13.42 7.14 -2.84
CA THR A 153 -14.74 7.78 -2.71
C THR A 153 -15.50 7.35 -1.45
N HIS A 154 -14.99 6.39 -0.68
CA HIS A 154 -15.65 5.87 0.52
C HIS A 154 -15.23 6.64 1.77
N PRO A 155 -16.17 7.19 2.59
CA PRO A 155 -15.84 8.04 3.74
C PRO A 155 -14.93 7.39 4.79
N ALA A 156 -15.08 6.08 5.03
CA ALA A 156 -14.30 5.36 6.04
C ALA A 156 -12.84 5.10 5.62
N TYR A 157 -12.55 5.06 4.32
CA TYR A 157 -11.22 4.70 3.80
C TYR A 157 -10.46 5.90 3.24
N PHE A 158 -11.16 6.90 2.72
CA PHE A 158 -10.53 8.09 2.15
C PHE A 158 -9.57 8.80 3.12
N SER A 159 -10.02 9.02 4.36
CA SER A 159 -9.19 9.70 5.39
C SER A 159 -7.96 8.88 5.85
N LYS A 160 -7.96 7.58 5.58
CA LYS A 160 -6.87 6.67 5.93
C LYS A 160 -5.86 6.48 4.80
N MET A 161 -6.22 6.87 3.60
CA MET A 161 -5.34 6.90 2.44
C MET A 161 -4.58 8.22 2.48
N ALA A 162 -3.43 8.23 3.18
CA ALA A 162 -2.61 9.42 3.38
C ALA A 162 -1.89 9.86 2.09
N TRP A 163 -2.66 10.32 1.12
CA TRP A 163 -2.16 10.79 -0.18
C TRP A 163 -1.18 11.95 -0.04
N ASP A 164 -1.46 12.86 0.90
CA ASP A 164 -0.62 14.04 1.15
C ASP A 164 0.68 13.70 1.86
N ALA A 165 0.76 12.52 2.49
CA ALA A 165 1.95 12.04 3.20
C ALA A 165 2.84 11.14 2.34
N ALA A 166 2.49 10.88 1.07
CA ALA A 166 3.33 10.10 0.16
C ALA A 166 4.64 10.88 -0.12
N PRO A 167 5.81 10.30 0.18
CA PRO A 167 7.09 11.03 0.06
C PRO A 167 7.33 11.60 -1.34
N GLN A 168 6.86 10.90 -2.37
CA GLN A 168 7.04 11.31 -3.76
C GLN A 168 6.17 12.51 -4.14
N VAL A 169 4.98 12.66 -3.55
CA VAL A 169 4.15 13.86 -3.72
C VAL A 169 4.86 15.09 -3.19
N ALA A 170 5.50 15.01 -2.03
CA ALA A 170 6.28 16.10 -1.47
C ALA A 170 7.48 16.50 -2.36
N ARG A 171 8.16 15.53 -2.99
CA ARG A 171 9.26 15.79 -3.93
C ARG A 171 8.80 16.47 -5.21
N LEU A 172 7.59 16.19 -5.68
CA LEU A 172 6.99 16.78 -6.88
C LEU A 172 6.28 18.10 -6.63
N ALA A 173 5.97 18.42 -5.38
CA ALA A 173 5.28 19.64 -4.99
C ALA A 173 5.90 20.94 -5.56
N PRO A 174 7.25 21.12 -5.62
CA PRO A 174 7.85 22.32 -6.20
C PRO A 174 7.50 22.57 -7.66
N PHE A 175 7.14 21.55 -8.44
CA PHE A 175 6.77 21.64 -9.84
C PHE A 175 5.27 21.83 -10.06
N ILE A 176 4.44 21.34 -9.14
CA ILE A 176 2.97 21.40 -9.23
C ILE A 176 2.39 22.62 -8.52
N ILE A 177 2.87 22.96 -7.32
CA ILE A 177 2.33 24.05 -6.51
C ILE A 177 2.38 25.41 -7.21
N PRO A 178 3.42 25.81 -7.97
CA PRO A 178 3.44 27.08 -8.67
C PRO A 178 2.24 27.34 -9.56
N ALA A 179 1.71 26.31 -10.22
CA ALA A 179 0.51 26.41 -11.05
C ALA A 179 -0.77 26.67 -10.23
N LEU A 180 -0.75 26.40 -8.92
CA LEU A 180 -1.90 26.56 -8.03
C LEU A 180 -1.82 27.81 -7.14
N LEU A 181 -0.75 28.62 -7.23
CA LEU A 181 -0.54 29.76 -6.32
C LEU A 181 -1.59 30.87 -6.46
N HIS A 182 -2.30 30.94 -7.58
CA HIS A 182 -3.42 31.84 -7.80
C HIS A 182 -4.66 31.49 -6.96
N LEU A 183 -4.71 30.30 -6.36
CA LEU A 183 -5.80 29.82 -5.52
C LEU A 183 -5.48 30.01 -4.03
N SER A 184 -6.52 30.17 -3.20
CA SER A 184 -6.36 30.09 -1.75
C SER A 184 -5.92 28.68 -1.30
N PRO A 185 -5.34 28.52 -0.08
CA PRO A 185 -4.93 27.20 0.43
C PRO A 185 -6.05 26.16 0.41
N GLU A 186 -7.29 26.55 0.75
CA GLU A 186 -8.45 25.68 0.77
C GLU A 186 -8.81 25.22 -0.66
N ARG A 187 -8.79 26.15 -1.63
CA ARG A 187 -9.04 25.85 -3.04
C ARG A 187 -7.95 24.96 -3.65
N ARG A 188 -6.69 25.12 -3.23
CA ARG A 188 -5.59 24.21 -3.64
C ARG A 188 -5.84 22.79 -3.16
N ALA A 189 -6.23 22.61 -1.89
CA ALA A 189 -6.57 21.30 -1.35
C ALA A 189 -7.74 20.67 -2.10
N GLN A 190 -8.80 21.44 -2.38
CA GLN A 190 -9.94 20.98 -3.18
C GLN A 190 -9.52 20.58 -4.61
N ARG A 191 -8.63 21.34 -5.24
CA ARG A 191 -8.13 21.06 -6.58
C ARG A 191 -7.29 19.78 -6.59
N ALA A 192 -6.38 19.61 -5.65
CA ALA A 192 -5.58 18.39 -5.50
C ALA A 192 -6.48 17.15 -5.31
N HIS A 193 -7.51 17.27 -4.47
CA HIS A 193 -8.50 16.22 -4.28
C HIS A 193 -9.27 15.91 -5.56
N ALA A 194 -9.74 16.93 -6.28
CA ALA A 194 -10.46 16.75 -7.54
C ALA A 194 -9.59 16.05 -8.59
N MET A 195 -8.31 16.41 -8.69
CA MET A 195 -7.35 15.76 -9.60
C MET A 195 -7.17 14.28 -9.25
N LEU A 196 -7.01 13.95 -7.97
CA LEU A 196 -6.90 12.58 -7.51
C LEU A 196 -8.14 11.76 -7.88
N VAL A 197 -9.33 12.25 -7.53
CA VAL A 197 -10.60 11.54 -7.82
C VAL A 197 -10.78 11.37 -9.32
N CYS A 198 -10.48 12.40 -10.11
CA CYS A 198 -10.53 12.34 -11.57
C CYS A 198 -9.59 11.26 -12.12
N ALA A 199 -8.31 11.27 -11.72
CA ALA A 199 -7.32 10.29 -12.17
C ALA A 199 -7.73 8.85 -11.84
N VAL A 200 -8.10 8.59 -10.59
CA VAL A 200 -8.46 7.24 -10.13
C VAL A 200 -9.76 6.76 -10.79
N THR A 201 -10.73 7.66 -11.02
CA THR A 201 -11.99 7.33 -11.72
C THR A 201 -11.73 6.95 -13.18
N LEU A 202 -10.90 7.70 -13.88
CA LEU A 202 -10.55 7.41 -15.29
C LEU A 202 -9.76 6.12 -15.40
N LEU A 203 -8.79 5.87 -14.51
CA LEU A 203 -8.04 4.62 -14.43
C LEU A 203 -8.94 3.40 -14.17
N ALA A 204 -9.85 3.49 -13.20
CA ALA A 204 -10.80 2.42 -12.91
C ALA A 204 -11.77 2.19 -14.08
N THR A 205 -12.17 3.24 -14.77
CA THR A 205 -13.00 3.16 -15.97
C THR A 205 -12.26 2.46 -17.11
N GLN A 206 -11.01 2.85 -17.38
CA GLN A 206 -10.17 2.21 -18.39
C GLN A 206 -9.95 0.72 -18.06
N ALA A 207 -9.69 0.40 -16.78
CA ALA A 207 -9.57 -0.98 -16.31
C ALA A 207 -10.83 -1.81 -16.60
N ARG A 208 -12.03 -1.25 -16.37
CA ARG A 208 -13.31 -1.91 -16.71
C ARG A 208 -13.47 -2.12 -18.21
N LEU A 209 -13.12 -1.11 -19.03
CA LEU A 209 -13.21 -1.23 -20.48
C LEU A 209 -12.30 -2.35 -21.03
N ILE A 210 -11.06 -2.44 -20.50
CA ILE A 210 -10.12 -3.50 -20.90
C ILE A 210 -10.69 -4.90 -20.59
N ASP A 211 -11.33 -5.06 -19.42
CA ASP A 211 -11.87 -6.35 -18.99
C ASP A 211 -13.26 -6.65 -19.60
N THR A 212 -13.85 -5.72 -20.34
CA THR A 212 -15.18 -5.91 -20.99
C THR A 212 -14.99 -6.52 -22.37
N PRO A 213 -15.57 -7.71 -22.66
CA PRO A 213 -15.41 -8.38 -23.96
C PRO A 213 -15.85 -7.53 -25.17
N THR A 214 -16.90 -6.72 -24.97
CA THR A 214 -17.40 -5.78 -26.00
C THR A 214 -17.58 -4.43 -25.35
N PRO A 215 -16.51 -3.60 -25.27
CA PRO A 215 -16.58 -2.33 -24.57
C PRO A 215 -17.47 -1.33 -25.37
N PRO A 216 -18.27 -0.49 -24.67
CA PRO A 216 -19.19 0.46 -25.30
C PRO A 216 -18.46 1.63 -26.00
N ARG A 217 -17.16 1.75 -25.84
CA ARG A 217 -16.28 2.74 -26.47
C ARG A 217 -14.88 2.14 -26.66
N PRO A 218 -14.05 2.70 -27.56
CA PRO A 218 -12.69 2.23 -27.77
C PRO A 218 -11.86 2.22 -26.52
N VAL A 219 -11.03 1.20 -26.34
CA VAL A 219 -10.00 1.11 -25.32
C VAL A 219 -8.74 1.77 -25.89
N LEU A 220 -8.25 2.81 -25.25
CA LEU A 220 -7.01 3.46 -25.67
C LEU A 220 -5.80 2.60 -25.30
N PRO A 221 -4.76 2.55 -26.16
CA PRO A 221 -3.44 2.06 -25.77
C PRO A 221 -2.91 2.80 -24.53
N PRO A 222 -2.11 2.15 -23.66
CA PRO A 222 -1.66 2.75 -22.40
C PRO A 222 -1.00 4.12 -22.54
N GLU A 223 -0.13 4.31 -23.55
CA GLU A 223 0.54 5.58 -23.80
C GLU A 223 -0.44 6.69 -24.17
N GLN A 224 -1.38 6.42 -25.08
CA GLN A 224 -2.41 7.40 -25.47
C GLN A 224 -3.33 7.72 -24.29
N PHE A 225 -3.70 6.71 -23.51
CA PHE A 225 -4.50 6.93 -22.30
C PHE A 225 -3.75 7.80 -21.27
N LEU A 226 -2.44 7.56 -21.10
CA LEU A 226 -1.62 8.39 -20.22
C LEU A 226 -1.56 9.84 -20.71
N ASP A 227 -1.36 10.08 -22.00
CA ASP A 227 -1.29 11.43 -22.56
C ASP A 227 -2.63 12.18 -22.40
N ASP A 228 -3.77 11.53 -22.69
CA ASP A 228 -5.10 12.10 -22.46
C ASP A 228 -5.34 12.39 -20.97
N LEU A 229 -4.95 11.48 -20.08
CA LEU A 229 -5.07 11.68 -18.64
C LEU A 229 -4.23 12.88 -18.18
N LEU A 230 -3.01 13.03 -18.69
CA LEU A 230 -2.14 14.16 -18.36
C LEU A 230 -2.74 15.49 -18.86
N ASP A 231 -3.33 15.52 -20.05
CA ASP A 231 -3.98 16.72 -20.59
C ASP A 231 -5.17 17.15 -19.72
N ILE A 232 -5.99 16.20 -19.27
CA ILE A 232 -7.10 16.46 -18.36
C ILE A 232 -6.59 17.00 -17.01
N LEU A 233 -5.60 16.35 -16.40
CA LEU A 233 -5.04 16.75 -15.11
C LEU A 233 -4.33 18.12 -15.20
N PHE A 234 -3.62 18.37 -16.30
CA PHE A 234 -2.97 19.65 -16.53
C PHE A 234 -3.99 20.77 -16.73
N GLY A 235 -5.09 20.49 -17.44
CA GLY A 235 -6.23 21.41 -17.54
C GLY A 235 -6.84 21.75 -16.18
N LEU A 236 -6.93 20.78 -15.27
CA LEU A 236 -7.38 21.02 -13.90
C LEU A 236 -6.38 21.84 -13.07
N LEU A 237 -5.08 21.76 -13.35
CA LEU A 237 -4.07 22.61 -12.73
C LEU A 237 -4.19 24.08 -13.18
N ALA A 238 -4.45 24.30 -14.47
CA ALA A 238 -4.45 25.63 -15.09
C ALA A 238 -5.75 26.41 -14.88
N ALA A 239 -6.86 25.74 -14.52
CA ALA A 239 -8.18 26.35 -14.30
C ALA A 239 -8.29 26.95 -12.88
#